data_7dfa3d3e258d18110c24b9284e219768
#
_entry.id   7dfa3d3e258d18110c24b9284e219768
#
_cell.length_a   1.000
_cell.length_b   1.000
_cell.length_c   1.000
_cell.angle_alpha   90.00
_cell.angle_beta   90.00
_cell.angle_gamma   90.00
#
_symmetry.space_group_name_H-M   'P 1'
#
loop_
_entity.id
_entity.type
_entity.pdbx_description
1 polymer ?
#
loop_
_entity_poly.entity_id
_entity_poly.type
_entity_poly.pdbx_seq_one_letter_code
_entity_poly.pdbx_strand_id
1 'polypeptide(L)'
;EIYTLSLHDALPISIHADRLGAERVAAHHSSLSRQRRFDAEQRLKSGELSLVVATASLELGIDVGTVDLTCLLGSPRSIATALQRVGRSGHALLATPKGRLFPLTRDQLIECAALVRAARRGEIDRLRLRQAPLDVLAQQIVAICASEEQDEDQLFDLCRRAAPYAALGREDFDQVVDMLAEGIATRRGRYAARLHRDAVGRRLKARRGARLAALTSGGAIPDNASYEVVLEPDETTIGSLDEDFAIESMAGDVNE
;
A
#
# COMPACT_ATOMS: atom_id res chain seq x y z
N GLU A 1 -29.38 -1.04 5.60
CA GLU A 1 -28.12 -0.80 6.30
C GLU A 1 -26.99 -1.51 5.55
N ILE A 2 -25.92 -0.80 5.19
CA ILE A 2 -24.76 -1.34 4.47
C ILE A 2 -23.60 -1.47 5.46
N TYR A 3 -23.01 -2.65 5.52
CA TYR A 3 -21.92 -2.99 6.43
C TYR A 3 -20.64 -3.28 5.63
N THR A 4 -19.51 -2.80 6.10
CA THR A 4 -18.19 -3.16 5.59
C THR A 4 -17.44 -3.94 6.68
N LEU A 5 -17.00 -5.14 6.35
CA LEU A 5 -16.22 -6.03 7.21
C LEU A 5 -14.79 -6.15 6.68
N SER A 6 -13.81 -6.07 7.57
CA SER A 6 -12.41 -6.39 7.23
C SER A 6 -12.17 -7.88 7.47
N LEU A 7 -11.61 -8.58 6.48
CA LEU A 7 -11.57 -10.04 6.45
C LEU A 7 -10.18 -10.62 6.45
N HIS A 8 -10.11 -11.77 7.12
CA HIS A 8 -9.13 -12.82 6.86
C HIS A 8 -9.77 -14.14 6.38
N ASP A 9 -11.11 -14.23 6.13
CA ASP A 9 -11.72 -15.49 5.74
C ASP A 9 -12.97 -15.34 4.85
N ALA A 10 -13.12 -16.25 3.87
CA ALA A 10 -14.31 -16.38 3.02
C ALA A 10 -15.59 -16.76 3.80
N LEU A 11 -15.45 -17.32 5.00
CA LEU A 11 -16.53 -17.72 5.90
C LEU A 11 -17.60 -16.64 6.19
N PRO A 12 -17.25 -15.36 6.47
CA PRO A 12 -18.26 -14.35 6.70
C PRO A 12 -19.16 -14.07 5.49
N ILE A 13 -18.65 -14.22 4.28
CA ILE A 13 -19.40 -13.94 3.05
C ILE A 13 -20.52 -14.96 2.87
N SER A 14 -20.22 -16.25 3.01
CA SER A 14 -21.22 -17.32 2.84
C SER A 14 -22.32 -17.24 3.89
N ILE A 15 -21.98 -17.05 5.16
CA ILE A 15 -22.96 -16.94 6.25
C ILE A 15 -23.89 -15.75 6.05
N HIS A 16 -23.39 -14.63 5.55
CA HIS A 16 -24.21 -13.45 5.33
C HIS A 16 -25.01 -13.53 4.02
N ALA A 17 -24.46 -14.20 2.98
CA ALA A 17 -25.20 -14.47 1.75
C ALA A 17 -26.45 -15.32 2.01
N ASP A 18 -26.36 -16.33 2.88
CA ASP A 18 -27.50 -17.17 3.27
C ASP A 18 -28.62 -16.38 3.98
N ARG A 19 -28.26 -15.30 4.69
CA ARG A 19 -29.22 -14.49 5.47
C ARG A 19 -29.79 -13.30 4.72
N LEU A 20 -28.98 -12.66 3.87
CA LEU A 20 -29.31 -11.41 3.20
C LEU A 20 -29.67 -11.60 1.72
N GLY A 21 -29.39 -12.78 1.16
CA GLY A 21 -29.39 -13.05 -0.28
C GLY A 21 -28.02 -12.81 -0.89
N ALA A 22 -27.54 -13.78 -1.66
CA ALA A 22 -26.20 -13.72 -2.28
C ALA A 22 -26.03 -12.50 -3.19
N GLU A 23 -27.11 -12.06 -3.82
CA GLU A 23 -27.14 -10.87 -4.68
C GLU A 23 -26.95 -9.55 -3.93
N ARG A 24 -27.11 -9.53 -2.60
CA ARG A 24 -26.97 -8.33 -1.77
C ARG A 24 -25.66 -8.26 -0.99
N VAL A 25 -24.81 -9.25 -1.17
CA VAL A 25 -23.48 -9.36 -0.51
C VAL A 25 -22.39 -9.40 -1.56
N ALA A 26 -21.31 -8.67 -1.34
CA ALA A 26 -20.15 -8.71 -2.22
C ALA A 26 -18.85 -8.71 -1.41
N ALA A 27 -17.79 -9.27 -2.03
CA ALA A 27 -16.43 -9.15 -1.57
C ALA A 27 -15.69 -8.03 -2.29
N HIS A 28 -14.71 -7.41 -1.62
CA HIS A 28 -13.81 -6.44 -2.24
C HIS A 28 -12.41 -6.54 -1.64
N HIS A 29 -11.49 -7.21 -2.36
CA HIS A 29 -10.10 -7.39 -1.95
C HIS A 29 -9.15 -7.41 -3.16
N SER A 30 -7.84 -7.28 -2.92
CA SER A 30 -6.81 -7.17 -3.96
C SER A 30 -6.75 -8.38 -4.90
N SER A 31 -7.04 -9.58 -4.41
CA SER A 31 -7.02 -10.83 -5.21
C SER A 31 -8.19 -10.97 -6.18
N LEU A 32 -9.22 -10.13 -6.09
CA LEU A 32 -10.30 -10.10 -7.08
C LEU A 32 -9.85 -9.39 -8.36
N SER A 33 -10.36 -9.86 -9.51
CA SER A 33 -10.13 -9.18 -10.78
C SER A 33 -10.63 -7.73 -10.71
N ARG A 34 -9.97 -6.84 -11.47
CA ARG A 34 -10.36 -5.41 -11.55
C ARG A 34 -11.83 -5.23 -11.88
N GLN A 35 -12.37 -6.07 -12.77
CA GLN A 35 -13.78 -6.01 -13.20
C GLN A 35 -14.73 -6.32 -12.04
N ARG A 36 -14.45 -7.36 -11.24
CA ARG A 36 -15.28 -7.73 -10.08
C ARG A 36 -15.25 -6.68 -8.99
N ARG A 37 -14.08 -6.06 -8.75
CA ARG A 37 -13.97 -4.96 -7.79
C ARG A 37 -14.79 -3.76 -8.24
N PHE A 38 -14.67 -3.37 -9.50
CA PHE A 38 -15.45 -2.27 -10.07
C PHE A 38 -16.97 -2.53 -10.02
N ASP A 39 -17.41 -3.75 -10.30
CA ASP A 39 -18.83 -4.13 -10.18
C ASP A 39 -19.32 -4.01 -8.74
N ALA A 40 -18.56 -4.51 -7.76
CA ALA A 40 -18.91 -4.38 -6.35
C ALA A 40 -18.99 -2.91 -5.90
N GLU A 41 -18.06 -2.05 -6.37
CA GLU A 41 -18.07 -0.61 -6.11
C GLU A 41 -19.32 0.07 -6.69
N GLN A 42 -19.70 -0.23 -7.93
CA GLN A 42 -20.88 0.34 -8.58
C GLN A 42 -22.17 -0.08 -7.88
N ARG A 43 -22.29 -1.37 -7.54
CA ARG A 43 -23.45 -1.91 -6.84
C ARG A 43 -23.56 -1.41 -5.40
N LEU A 44 -22.42 -1.15 -4.74
CA LEU A 44 -22.40 -0.50 -3.44
C LEU A 44 -22.92 0.95 -3.56
N LYS A 45 -22.46 1.67 -4.57
CA LYS A 45 -22.81 3.06 -4.86
C LYS A 45 -24.29 3.23 -5.21
N SER A 46 -24.85 2.28 -5.97
CA SER A 46 -26.29 2.28 -6.33
C SER A 46 -27.19 1.84 -5.18
N GLY A 47 -26.63 1.34 -4.06
CA GLY A 47 -27.42 0.85 -2.92
C GLY A 47 -28.01 -0.54 -3.11
N GLU A 48 -27.59 -1.27 -4.13
CA GLU A 48 -28.01 -2.65 -4.39
C GLU A 48 -27.45 -3.62 -3.35
N LEU A 49 -26.26 -3.33 -2.81
CA LEU A 49 -25.62 -4.15 -1.80
C LEU A 49 -26.06 -3.74 -0.39
N SER A 50 -26.33 -4.73 0.44
CA SER A 50 -26.57 -4.54 1.87
C SER A 50 -25.30 -4.76 2.70
N LEU A 51 -24.33 -5.51 2.18
CA LEU A 51 -23.08 -5.83 2.86
C LEU A 51 -21.95 -5.92 1.84
N VAL A 52 -20.83 -5.28 2.16
CA VAL A 52 -19.57 -5.51 1.49
C VAL A 52 -18.54 -5.98 2.51
N VAL A 53 -17.89 -7.08 2.21
CA VAL A 53 -16.80 -7.61 2.99
C VAL A 53 -15.51 -7.21 2.29
N ALA A 54 -14.68 -6.40 2.94
CA ALA A 54 -13.49 -5.84 2.32
C ALA A 54 -12.25 -5.95 3.21
N THR A 55 -11.11 -6.07 2.57
CA THR A 55 -9.80 -5.83 3.18
C THR A 55 -9.46 -4.33 3.11
N ALA A 56 -8.19 -3.97 3.24
CA ALA A 56 -7.71 -2.59 3.10
C ALA A 56 -8.09 -1.89 1.77
N SER A 57 -8.58 -2.64 0.79
CA SER A 57 -8.88 -2.16 -0.55
C SER A 57 -9.95 -1.04 -0.65
N LEU A 58 -10.77 -0.83 0.40
CA LEU A 58 -11.74 0.26 0.49
C LEU A 58 -11.31 1.39 1.44
N GLU A 59 -10.06 1.40 1.92
CA GLU A 59 -9.57 2.41 2.86
C GLU A 59 -9.34 3.77 2.22
N LEU A 60 -8.82 3.81 0.98
CA LEU A 60 -8.31 5.03 0.36
C LEU A 60 -9.08 5.42 -0.91
N GLY A 61 -9.49 6.69 -0.92
CA GLY A 61 -9.77 7.46 -2.14
C GLY A 61 -10.95 7.02 -3.02
N ILE A 62 -11.72 6.01 -2.62
CA ILE A 62 -12.86 5.53 -3.40
C ILE A 62 -14.13 6.17 -2.85
N ASP A 63 -14.91 6.78 -3.75
CA ASP A 63 -16.29 7.17 -3.45
C ASP A 63 -17.17 5.92 -3.48
N VAL A 64 -17.47 5.40 -2.30
CA VAL A 64 -18.26 4.16 -2.11
C VAL A 64 -19.77 4.42 -1.95
N GLY A 65 -20.20 5.67 -2.08
CA GLY A 65 -21.60 6.04 -1.87
C GLY A 65 -21.98 6.06 -0.39
N THR A 66 -23.27 5.81 -0.09
CA THR A 66 -23.80 5.89 1.26
C THR A 66 -23.60 4.58 2.00
N VAL A 67 -22.70 4.57 2.98
CA VAL A 67 -22.50 3.47 3.93
C VAL A 67 -23.03 3.92 5.30
N ASP A 68 -23.92 3.14 5.91
CA ASP A 68 -24.54 3.49 7.19
C ASP A 68 -23.66 3.14 8.38
N LEU A 69 -22.91 2.05 8.29
CA LEU A 69 -22.09 1.52 9.38
C LEU A 69 -20.86 0.78 8.86
N THR A 70 -19.71 1.08 9.44
CA THR A 70 -18.49 0.32 9.23
C THR A 70 -18.25 -0.60 10.42
N CYS A 71 -18.05 -1.89 10.16
CA CYS A 71 -17.69 -2.90 11.15
C CYS A 71 -16.23 -3.32 10.96
N LEU A 72 -15.40 -3.20 11.99
CA LEU A 72 -14.00 -3.60 11.97
C LEU A 72 -13.85 -4.90 12.77
N LEU A 73 -13.49 -5.98 12.10
CA LEU A 73 -13.15 -7.26 12.73
C LEU A 73 -11.67 -7.25 13.09
N GLY A 74 -11.38 -7.47 14.37
CA GLY A 74 -10.04 -7.32 14.92
C GLY A 74 -9.66 -5.87 15.21
N SER A 75 -8.45 -5.68 15.75
CA SER A 75 -7.88 -4.37 16.00
C SER A 75 -7.22 -3.82 14.73
N PRO A 76 -7.54 -2.59 14.30
CA PRO A 76 -6.85 -1.95 13.17
C PRO A 76 -5.43 -1.48 13.53
N ARG A 77 -5.00 -1.61 14.78
CA ARG A 77 -3.66 -1.24 15.34
C ARG A 77 -3.23 0.22 15.13
N SER A 78 -3.98 1.00 14.37
CA SER A 78 -3.73 2.41 14.10
C SER A 78 -5.02 3.21 14.25
N ILE A 79 -4.93 4.36 14.90
CA ILE A 79 -6.06 5.28 15.09
C ILE A 79 -6.44 5.89 13.73
N ALA A 80 -5.44 6.27 12.93
CA ALA A 80 -5.65 6.85 11.62
C ALA A 80 -6.38 5.86 10.69
N THR A 81 -5.94 4.60 10.65
CA THR A 81 -6.59 3.53 9.87
C THR A 81 -8.04 3.31 10.33
N ALA A 82 -8.27 3.24 11.64
CA ALA A 82 -9.63 3.12 12.18
C ALA A 82 -10.54 4.27 11.73
N LEU A 83 -10.05 5.51 11.85
CA LEU A 83 -10.80 6.69 11.45
C LEU A 83 -11.05 6.75 9.93
N GLN A 84 -10.08 6.35 9.11
CA GLN A 84 -10.25 6.25 7.66
C GLN A 84 -11.32 5.24 7.26
N ARG A 85 -11.30 4.03 7.88
CA ARG A 85 -12.31 2.99 7.64
C ARG A 85 -13.69 3.43 8.13
N VAL A 86 -13.79 3.93 9.36
CA VAL A 86 -15.05 4.44 9.91
C VAL A 86 -15.58 5.62 9.10
N GLY A 87 -14.68 6.46 8.59
CA GLY A 87 -15.01 7.58 7.72
C GLY A 87 -15.62 7.18 6.36
N ARG A 88 -15.61 5.88 6.00
CA ARG A 88 -16.39 5.39 4.83
C ARG A 88 -17.90 5.42 5.10
N SER A 89 -18.33 5.39 6.37
CA SER A 89 -19.73 5.62 6.74
C SER A 89 -20.02 7.12 6.87
N GLY A 90 -21.27 7.51 6.68
CA GLY A 90 -21.70 8.89 6.91
C GLY A 90 -21.24 9.91 5.85
N HIS A 91 -21.07 9.53 4.60
CA HIS A 91 -20.67 10.42 3.51
C HIS A 91 -21.68 11.55 3.17
N ALA A 92 -22.85 11.58 3.81
CA ALA A 92 -23.80 12.69 3.63
C ALA A 92 -23.33 13.93 4.41
N LEU A 93 -23.54 15.13 3.84
CA LEU A 93 -23.33 16.40 4.51
C LEU A 93 -24.07 16.38 5.86
N LEU A 94 -23.34 16.56 6.97
CA LEU A 94 -23.85 16.55 8.35
C LEU A 94 -24.08 15.16 8.96
N ALA A 95 -23.81 14.05 8.26
CA ALA A 95 -23.88 12.74 8.87
C ALA A 95 -22.63 12.45 9.73
N THR A 96 -22.86 11.84 10.89
CA THR A 96 -21.76 11.40 11.75
C THR A 96 -21.33 9.98 11.36
N PRO A 97 -20.06 9.75 11.01
CA PRO A 97 -19.55 8.42 10.73
C PRO A 97 -19.78 7.46 11.90
N LYS A 98 -20.21 6.24 11.61
CA LYS A 98 -20.50 5.22 12.61
C LYS A 98 -19.60 4.01 12.40
N GLY A 99 -18.85 3.63 13.43
CA GLY A 99 -18.00 2.45 13.43
C GLY A 99 -18.28 1.54 14.62
N ARG A 100 -18.11 0.25 14.40
CA ARG A 100 -18.11 -0.77 15.47
C ARG A 100 -16.87 -1.61 15.36
N LEU A 101 -16.18 -1.82 16.47
CA LEU A 101 -15.00 -2.67 16.57
C LEU A 101 -15.41 -3.99 17.25
N PHE A 102 -14.98 -5.09 16.66
CA PHE A 102 -15.20 -6.44 17.14
C PHE A 102 -13.86 -7.10 17.43
N PRO A 103 -13.31 -6.94 18.65
CA PRO A 103 -12.03 -7.58 18.99
C PRO A 103 -12.19 -9.10 18.99
N LEU A 104 -11.23 -9.80 18.41
CA LEU A 104 -11.23 -11.27 18.30
C LEU A 104 -10.47 -11.93 19.46
N THR A 105 -9.57 -11.20 20.13
CA THR A 105 -8.78 -11.67 21.26
C THR A 105 -8.86 -10.70 22.43
N ARG A 106 -8.39 -11.13 23.62
CA ARG A 106 -8.32 -10.27 24.80
C ARG A 106 -7.38 -9.07 24.61
N ASP A 107 -6.27 -9.28 23.94
CA ASP A 107 -5.30 -8.22 23.64
C ASP A 107 -5.91 -7.18 22.70
N GLN A 108 -6.59 -7.63 21.65
CA GLN A 108 -7.32 -6.75 20.75
C GLN A 108 -8.43 -5.96 21.45
N LEU A 109 -9.06 -6.52 22.51
CA LEU A 109 -10.05 -5.78 23.29
C LEU A 109 -9.43 -4.57 23.97
N ILE A 110 -8.23 -4.73 24.55
CA ILE A 110 -7.49 -3.64 25.19
C ILE A 110 -7.07 -2.60 24.15
N GLU A 111 -6.54 -3.05 23.01
CA GLU A 111 -6.16 -2.18 21.89
C GLU A 111 -7.35 -1.37 21.38
N CYS A 112 -8.49 -2.02 21.11
CA CYS A 112 -9.71 -1.36 20.65
C CYS A 112 -10.25 -0.34 21.67
N ALA A 113 -10.20 -0.66 22.97
CA ALA A 113 -10.60 0.26 24.02
C ALA A 113 -9.70 1.50 24.07
N ALA A 114 -8.38 1.31 23.98
CA ALA A 114 -7.40 2.39 23.92
C ALA A 114 -7.61 3.26 22.67
N LEU A 115 -7.84 2.63 21.51
CA LEU A 115 -8.11 3.30 20.24
C LEU A 115 -9.37 4.19 20.31
N VAL A 116 -10.48 3.65 20.82
CA VAL A 116 -11.72 4.42 20.98
C VAL A 116 -11.51 5.61 21.92
N ARG A 117 -10.79 5.41 23.02
CA ARG A 117 -10.45 6.49 23.96
C ARG A 117 -9.63 7.58 23.28
N ALA A 118 -8.59 7.22 22.55
CA ALA A 118 -7.72 8.16 21.82
C ALA A 118 -8.51 8.92 20.74
N ALA A 119 -9.27 8.21 19.90
CA ALA A 119 -10.10 8.83 18.86
C ALA A 119 -11.10 9.85 19.43
N ARG A 120 -11.76 9.52 20.58
CA ARG A 120 -12.68 10.46 21.26
C ARG A 120 -11.99 11.70 21.83
N ARG A 121 -10.68 11.66 22.03
CA ARG A 121 -9.87 12.80 22.47
C ARG A 121 -9.27 13.59 21.32
N GLY A 122 -9.54 13.18 20.06
CA GLY A 122 -8.92 13.78 18.89
C GLY A 122 -7.43 13.46 18.73
N GLU A 123 -6.96 12.42 19.43
CA GLU A 123 -5.58 11.96 19.29
C GLU A 123 -5.46 11.12 18.01
N ILE A 124 -4.32 11.22 17.34
CA ILE A 124 -3.96 10.41 16.17
C ILE A 124 -2.56 9.82 16.37
N ASP A 125 -2.22 8.82 15.56
CA ASP A 125 -0.90 8.21 15.59
C ASP A 125 0.18 9.25 15.26
N ARG A 126 1.33 9.14 15.94
CA ARG A 126 2.47 10.00 15.65
C ARG A 126 3.09 9.61 14.32
N LEU A 127 3.20 10.55 13.42
CA LEU A 127 3.94 10.38 12.18
C LEU A 127 5.43 10.21 12.50
N ARG A 128 5.99 9.05 12.17
CA ARG A 128 7.43 8.79 12.26
C ARG A 128 8.03 8.98 10.88
N LEU A 129 8.66 10.12 10.66
CA LEU A 129 9.42 10.35 9.44
C LEU A 129 10.69 9.49 9.49
N ARG A 130 10.88 8.65 8.47
CA ARG A 130 12.16 7.96 8.27
C ARG A 130 13.20 9.02 7.92
N GLN A 131 14.35 8.93 8.58
CA GLN A 131 15.48 9.81 8.30
C GLN A 131 16.29 9.23 7.15
N ALA A 132 16.58 10.06 6.14
CA ALA A 132 17.39 9.76 4.97
C ALA A 132 17.09 8.38 4.32
N PRO A 133 15.84 8.06 3.91
CA PRO A 133 15.55 6.79 3.23
C PRO A 133 16.26 6.76 1.87
N LEU A 134 17.32 5.94 1.74
CA LEU A 134 18.22 5.96 0.58
C LEU A 134 17.58 5.42 -0.71
N ASP A 135 16.58 4.56 -0.60
CA ASP A 135 15.75 4.08 -1.70
C ASP A 135 14.94 5.20 -2.34
N VAL A 136 14.28 6.02 -1.53
CA VAL A 136 13.56 7.21 -1.99
C VAL A 136 14.53 8.25 -2.55
N LEU A 137 15.71 8.43 -1.91
CA LEU A 137 16.76 9.31 -2.43
C LEU A 137 17.19 8.88 -3.84
N ALA A 138 17.48 7.59 -4.03
CA ALA A 138 17.90 7.04 -5.31
C ALA A 138 16.85 7.29 -6.40
N GLN A 139 15.58 7.05 -6.09
CA GLN A 139 14.47 7.31 -7.01
C GLN A 139 14.36 8.79 -7.39
N GLN A 140 14.44 9.70 -6.42
CA GLN A 140 14.34 11.14 -6.68
C GLN A 140 15.53 11.65 -7.49
N ILE A 141 16.74 11.20 -7.21
CA ILE A 141 17.93 11.52 -8.01
C ILE A 141 17.72 11.10 -9.48
N VAL A 142 17.24 9.87 -9.73
CA VAL A 142 16.95 9.41 -11.09
C VAL A 142 15.87 10.25 -11.75
N ALA A 143 14.80 10.61 -11.04
CA ALA A 143 13.71 11.42 -11.58
C ALA A 143 14.18 12.83 -11.96
N ILE A 144 14.99 13.47 -11.13
CA ILE A 144 15.54 14.80 -11.38
C ILE A 144 16.49 14.76 -12.58
N CYS A 145 17.44 13.81 -12.60
CA CYS A 145 18.38 13.66 -13.70
C CYS A 145 17.72 13.23 -15.02
N ALA A 146 16.53 12.60 -14.96
CA ALA A 146 15.74 12.25 -16.15
C ALA A 146 15.12 13.46 -16.83
N SER A 147 14.96 14.57 -16.11
CA SER A 147 14.45 15.84 -16.65
C SER A 147 15.55 16.66 -17.28
N GLU A 148 16.69 16.78 -16.63
CA GLU A 148 17.85 17.55 -17.10
C GLU A 148 19.14 17.06 -16.43
N GLU A 149 20.28 17.38 -17.05
CA GLU A 149 21.60 17.08 -16.49
C GLU A 149 21.84 17.94 -15.24
N GLN A 150 22.38 17.31 -14.18
CA GLN A 150 22.56 17.94 -12.87
C GLN A 150 24.05 18.05 -12.50
N ASP A 151 24.37 19.11 -11.78
CA ASP A 151 25.63 19.22 -11.03
C ASP A 151 25.49 18.46 -9.71
N GLU A 152 26.47 17.62 -9.34
CA GLU A 152 26.40 16.78 -8.14
C GLU A 152 26.25 17.57 -6.84
N ASP A 153 26.96 18.71 -6.73
CA ASP A 153 26.92 19.49 -5.49
C ASP A 153 25.59 20.22 -5.35
N GLN A 154 25.09 20.78 -6.45
CA GLN A 154 23.77 21.42 -6.46
C GLN A 154 22.66 20.40 -6.19
N LEU A 155 22.77 19.20 -6.73
CA LEU A 155 21.79 18.13 -6.49
C LEU A 155 21.83 17.66 -5.03
N PHE A 156 23.01 17.51 -4.44
CA PHE A 156 23.15 17.20 -3.02
C PHE A 156 22.49 18.26 -2.14
N ASP A 157 22.77 19.54 -2.40
CA ASP A 157 22.15 20.63 -1.66
C ASP A 157 20.63 20.71 -1.86
N LEU A 158 20.14 20.41 -3.08
CA LEU A 158 18.73 20.31 -3.38
C LEU A 158 18.04 19.22 -2.55
N CYS A 159 18.64 18.03 -2.48
CA CYS A 159 18.13 16.91 -1.69
C CYS A 159 18.01 17.29 -0.20
N ARG A 160 19.02 17.96 0.36
CA ARG A 160 19.04 18.38 1.76
C ARG A 160 18.00 19.42 2.14
N ARG A 161 17.36 20.07 1.18
CA ARG A 161 16.23 20.98 1.44
C ARG A 161 14.98 20.26 1.91
N ALA A 162 14.85 18.95 1.63
CA ALA A 162 13.75 18.15 2.13
C ALA A 162 14.02 17.71 3.57
N ALA A 163 13.01 17.86 4.45
CA ALA A 163 13.16 17.58 5.88
C ALA A 163 13.75 16.20 6.22
N PRO A 164 13.37 15.08 5.54
CA PRO A 164 13.97 13.77 5.81
C PRO A 164 15.47 13.72 5.51
N TYR A 165 15.97 14.57 4.61
CA TYR A 165 17.37 14.58 4.15
C TYR A 165 18.18 15.76 4.68
N ALA A 166 17.65 16.56 5.60
CA ALA A 166 18.37 17.72 6.15
C ALA A 166 19.71 17.36 6.79
N ALA A 167 19.82 16.16 7.35
CA ALA A 167 21.04 15.61 7.94
C ALA A 167 21.77 14.59 7.02
N LEU A 168 21.41 14.51 5.74
CA LEU A 168 22.05 13.59 4.79
C LEU A 168 23.55 13.87 4.71
N GLY A 169 24.37 12.85 4.95
CA GLY A 169 25.81 12.89 4.78
C GLY A 169 26.20 12.87 3.30
N ARG A 170 27.34 13.50 2.99
CA ARG A 170 27.87 13.49 1.62
C ARG A 170 28.26 12.06 1.19
N GLU A 171 28.79 11.29 2.10
CA GLU A 171 29.19 9.90 1.84
C GLU A 171 28.00 9.03 1.42
N ASP A 172 26.88 9.12 2.14
CA ASP A 172 25.65 8.37 1.79
C ASP A 172 25.11 8.78 0.42
N PHE A 173 25.14 10.08 0.12
CA PHE A 173 24.72 10.59 -1.19
C PHE A 173 25.63 10.04 -2.30
N ASP A 174 26.97 10.10 -2.12
CA ASP A 174 27.93 9.63 -3.10
C ASP A 174 27.78 8.12 -3.33
N GLN A 175 27.56 7.31 -2.29
CA GLN A 175 27.28 5.88 -2.41
C GLN A 175 26.01 5.59 -3.24
N VAL A 176 24.95 6.36 -3.04
CA VAL A 176 23.72 6.23 -3.84
C VAL A 176 24.00 6.61 -5.30
N VAL A 177 24.73 7.67 -5.55
CA VAL A 177 25.11 8.09 -6.92
C VAL A 177 25.98 7.04 -7.60
N ASP A 178 26.95 6.46 -6.90
CA ASP A 178 27.80 5.38 -7.41
C ASP A 178 26.97 4.15 -7.78
N MET A 179 26.07 3.73 -6.90
CA MET A 179 25.15 2.62 -7.18
C MET A 179 24.30 2.89 -8.42
N LEU A 180 23.78 4.10 -8.58
CA LEU A 180 22.96 4.47 -9.73
C LEU A 180 23.77 4.58 -11.04
N ALA A 181 25.04 4.94 -10.96
CA ALA A 181 25.94 5.08 -12.10
C ALA A 181 26.54 3.73 -12.53
N GLU A 182 26.94 2.91 -11.57
CA GLU A 182 27.59 1.63 -11.83
C GLU A 182 26.62 0.46 -11.96
N GLY A 183 25.43 0.58 -11.34
CA GLY A 183 24.46 -0.50 -11.21
C GLY A 183 24.83 -1.50 -10.12
N ILE A 184 23.90 -2.42 -9.86
CA ILE A 184 24.06 -3.46 -8.85
C ILE A 184 24.79 -4.66 -9.48
N ALA A 185 25.90 -5.09 -8.88
CA ALA A 185 26.62 -6.27 -9.30
C ALA A 185 25.85 -7.54 -8.91
N THR A 186 25.48 -8.36 -9.88
CA THR A 186 24.85 -9.66 -9.66
C THR A 186 25.68 -10.78 -10.25
N ARG A 187 25.38 -12.05 -9.94
CA ARG A 187 26.04 -13.21 -10.57
C ARG A 187 25.88 -13.26 -12.10
N ARG A 188 24.91 -12.54 -12.67
CA ARG A 188 24.62 -12.48 -14.11
C ARG A 188 25.12 -11.21 -14.79
N GLY A 189 25.88 -10.35 -14.08
CA GLY A 189 26.40 -9.09 -14.58
C GLY A 189 25.92 -7.87 -13.79
N ARG A 190 26.23 -6.66 -14.28
CA ARG A 190 25.76 -5.40 -13.70
C ARG A 190 24.42 -5.01 -14.31
N TYR A 191 23.40 -4.85 -13.47
CA TYR A 191 22.06 -4.44 -13.88
C TYR A 191 21.69 -3.12 -13.22
N ALA A 192 20.74 -2.43 -13.84
CA ALA A 192 20.06 -1.26 -13.30
C ALA A 192 20.87 0.03 -13.16
N ALA A 193 22.01 0.18 -13.82
CA ALA A 193 22.64 1.49 -13.94
C ALA A 193 21.69 2.47 -14.64
N ARG A 194 21.31 3.54 -13.94
CA ARG A 194 20.31 4.54 -14.38
C ARG A 194 20.95 5.86 -14.78
N LEU A 195 22.13 6.14 -14.30
CA LEU A 195 22.84 7.40 -14.53
C LEU A 195 24.17 7.18 -15.23
N HIS A 196 24.62 8.21 -15.91
CA HIS A 196 26.00 8.40 -16.32
C HIS A 196 26.61 9.47 -15.42
N ARG A 197 27.75 9.17 -14.78
CA ARG A 197 28.49 10.09 -13.91
C ARG A 197 29.77 10.52 -14.64
N ASP A 198 29.90 11.83 -14.85
CA ASP A 198 31.17 12.44 -15.19
C ASP A 198 31.87 12.86 -13.89
N ALA A 199 32.85 12.04 -13.46
CA ALA A 199 33.54 12.27 -12.19
C ALA A 199 34.46 13.51 -12.25
N VAL A 200 34.91 13.93 -13.45
CA VAL A 200 35.78 15.11 -13.62
C VAL A 200 34.95 16.38 -13.63
N GLY A 201 33.90 16.39 -14.45
CA GLY A 201 32.98 17.54 -14.55
C GLY A 201 31.92 17.59 -13.44
N ARG A 202 31.88 16.58 -12.56
CA ARG A 202 30.87 16.43 -11.49
C ARG A 202 29.43 16.57 -11.98
N ARG A 203 29.15 15.92 -13.12
CA ARG A 203 27.84 15.99 -13.77
C ARG A 203 27.18 14.62 -13.79
N LEU A 204 25.86 14.65 -13.57
CA LEU A 204 25.01 13.48 -13.59
C LEU A 204 23.99 13.59 -14.72
N LYS A 205 23.91 12.57 -15.56
CA LYS A 205 22.98 12.52 -16.68
C LYS A 205 22.23 11.20 -16.70
N ALA A 206 20.93 11.23 -16.99
CA ALA A 206 20.13 10.03 -17.11
C ALA A 206 20.55 9.15 -18.31
N ARG A 207 20.63 7.84 -18.09
CA ARG A 207 20.79 6.85 -19.15
C ARG A 207 19.45 6.58 -19.85
N ARG A 208 19.54 5.98 -21.05
CA ARG A 208 18.35 5.53 -21.78
C ARG A 208 17.51 4.59 -20.91
N GLY A 209 16.21 4.86 -20.79
CA GLY A 209 15.28 4.12 -19.96
C GLY A 209 15.12 4.63 -18.52
N ALA A 210 16.00 5.51 -18.02
CA ALA A 210 15.86 6.10 -16.69
C ALA A 210 14.54 6.90 -16.54
N ARG A 211 14.14 7.63 -17.60
CA ARG A 211 12.88 8.37 -17.61
C ARG A 211 11.66 7.46 -17.48
N LEU A 212 11.67 6.30 -18.18
CA LEU A 212 10.58 5.33 -18.06
C LEU A 212 10.54 4.75 -16.65
N ALA A 213 11.70 4.38 -16.10
CA ALA A 213 11.79 3.89 -14.72
C ALA A 213 11.26 4.93 -13.71
N ALA A 214 11.60 6.20 -13.86
CA ALA A 214 11.10 7.28 -13.00
C ALA A 214 9.58 7.46 -13.09
N LEU A 215 9.00 7.32 -14.30
CA LEU A 215 7.55 7.47 -14.52
C LEU A 215 6.75 6.26 -14.02
N THR A 216 7.30 5.05 -14.13
CA THR A 216 6.61 3.82 -13.71
C THR A 216 6.80 3.50 -12.22
N SER A 217 7.84 4.04 -11.59
CA SER A 217 8.13 3.90 -10.15
C SER A 217 7.62 5.12 -9.38
N GLY A 218 6.33 5.39 -9.40
CA GLY A 218 5.72 6.61 -8.87
C GLY A 218 5.76 6.81 -7.35
N GLY A 219 6.64 6.14 -6.64
CA GLY A 219 6.80 6.23 -5.19
C GLY A 219 7.97 5.40 -4.69
N ALA A 220 8.14 5.26 -3.39
CA ALA A 220 9.06 4.29 -2.82
C ALA A 220 8.76 2.90 -3.40
N ILE A 221 9.78 2.16 -3.78
CA ILE A 221 9.60 0.78 -4.23
C ILE A 221 8.95 0.04 -3.06
N PRO A 222 7.73 -0.50 -3.21
CA PRO A 222 7.16 -1.32 -2.17
C PRO A 222 8.10 -2.52 -1.96
N ASP A 223 8.38 -2.80 -0.71
CA ASP A 223 9.23 -3.93 -0.29
C ASP A 223 8.43 -5.25 -0.36
N ASN A 224 7.50 -5.32 -1.28
CA ASN A 224 6.60 -6.46 -1.47
C ASN A 224 7.18 -7.35 -2.56
N ALA A 225 7.55 -8.56 -2.18
CA ALA A 225 7.91 -9.61 -3.14
C ALA A 225 6.64 -10.15 -3.81
N SER A 226 6.75 -10.50 -5.08
CA SER A 226 5.74 -11.27 -5.80
C SER A 226 6.27 -12.69 -6.01
N TYR A 227 5.52 -13.67 -5.57
CA TYR A 227 5.87 -15.08 -5.70
C TYR A 227 5.09 -15.72 -6.83
N GLU A 228 5.77 -16.47 -7.69
CA GLU A 228 5.10 -17.26 -8.72
C GLU A 228 4.60 -18.57 -8.11
N VAL A 229 3.33 -18.89 -8.36
CA VAL A 229 2.73 -20.18 -7.98
C VAL A 229 2.93 -21.15 -9.13
N VAL A 230 3.65 -22.23 -8.84
CA VAL A 230 4.02 -23.25 -9.83
C VAL A 230 3.37 -24.57 -9.45
N LEU A 231 2.74 -25.21 -10.42
CA LEU A 231 2.16 -26.53 -10.26
C LEU A 231 3.23 -27.61 -10.53
N GLU A 232 3.54 -28.43 -9.53
CA GLU A 232 4.40 -29.61 -9.70
C GLU A 232 3.58 -30.79 -10.28
N PRO A 233 4.18 -31.69 -11.07
CA PRO A 233 5.60 -31.79 -11.44
C PRO A 233 6.00 -31.01 -12.71
N ASP A 234 5.04 -30.40 -13.41
CA ASP A 234 5.26 -29.83 -14.75
C ASP A 234 5.84 -28.41 -14.73
N GLU A 235 6.13 -27.86 -13.55
CA GLU A 235 6.60 -26.48 -13.33
C GLU A 235 5.75 -25.42 -14.08
N THR A 236 4.46 -25.68 -14.23
CA THR A 236 3.55 -24.76 -14.93
C THR A 236 3.17 -23.60 -14.01
N THR A 237 3.51 -22.36 -14.37
CA THR A 237 3.10 -21.17 -13.63
C THR A 237 1.59 -20.98 -13.77
N ILE A 238 0.86 -21.05 -12.65
CA ILE A 238 -0.60 -20.89 -12.59
C ILE A 238 -1.05 -19.51 -12.12
N GLY A 239 -0.15 -18.74 -11.53
CA GLY A 239 -0.45 -17.38 -11.07
C GLY A 239 0.70 -16.75 -10.31
N SER A 240 0.43 -15.59 -9.72
CA SER A 240 1.34 -14.90 -8.82
C SER A 240 0.61 -14.48 -7.54
N LEU A 241 1.31 -14.55 -6.41
CA LEU A 241 0.84 -14.12 -5.10
C LEU A 241 1.68 -12.94 -4.62
N ASP A 242 1.07 -12.03 -3.89
CA ASP A 242 1.80 -11.02 -3.14
C ASP A 242 2.42 -11.61 -1.86
N GLU A 243 3.38 -10.90 -1.29
CA GLU A 243 4.14 -11.35 -0.12
C GLU A 243 3.24 -11.53 1.10
N ASP A 244 2.28 -10.65 1.31
CA ASP A 244 1.37 -10.72 2.45
C ASP A 244 0.56 -12.01 2.40
N PHE A 245 0.03 -12.37 1.23
CA PHE A 245 -0.70 -13.62 1.05
C PHE A 245 0.20 -14.86 1.19
N ALA A 246 1.43 -14.80 0.65
CA ALA A 246 2.38 -15.92 0.73
C ALA A 246 2.84 -16.20 2.17
N ILE A 247 2.99 -15.16 3.00
CA ILE A 247 3.36 -15.28 4.42
C ILE A 247 2.20 -15.86 5.26
N GLU A 248 0.97 -15.55 4.92
CA GLU A 248 -0.22 -15.99 5.64
C GLU A 248 -0.70 -17.39 5.23
N SER A 249 -0.28 -17.88 4.06
CA SER A 249 -0.64 -19.21 3.56
C SER A 249 0.22 -20.30 4.20
N MET A 250 -0.42 -21.33 4.76
CA MET A 250 0.26 -22.50 5.31
C MET A 250 0.17 -23.69 4.34
N ALA A 251 1.14 -24.61 4.45
CA ALA A 251 1.10 -25.86 3.69
C ALA A 251 -0.16 -26.66 4.06
N GLY A 252 -1.03 -26.90 3.08
CA GLY A 252 -2.31 -27.58 3.23
C GLY A 252 -3.53 -26.66 3.15
N ASP A 253 -3.36 -25.36 3.06
CA ASP A 253 -4.45 -24.44 2.79
C ASP A 253 -4.96 -24.65 1.36
N VAL A 254 -6.28 -24.80 1.22
CA VAL A 254 -6.93 -24.93 -0.08
C VAL A 254 -7.38 -23.55 -0.51
N ASN A 255 -6.70 -23.00 -1.51
CA ASN A 255 -7.09 -21.75 -2.13
C ASN A 255 -7.96 -22.06 -3.36
N GLU A 256 -9.27 -21.81 -3.28
CA GLU A 256 -10.21 -21.89 -4.40
C GLU A 256 -10.27 -20.59 -5.21
#